data_08179ba068bd36873c7015de4d0dbb5b
#
_entry.id   08179ba068bd36873c7015de4d0dbb5b
#
_cell.length_a   1.000
_cell.length_b   1.000
_cell.length_c   1.000
_cell.angle_alpha   90.00
_cell.angle_beta   90.00
_cell.angle_gamma   90.00
#
_symmetry.space_group_name_H-M   'P 1'
#
loop_
_entity.id
_entity.type
_entity.pdbx_description
1 polymer ?
#
loop_
_entity_poly.entity_id
_entity_poly.type
_entity_poly.pdbx_seq_one_letter_code
_entity_poly.pdbx_strand_id
1 'polypeptide(L)'
;SRHMSPEFADEAALCLAANGIKAYVFDSLRPTPELSFAVRELGCISGIVITASHNPREYNGYKVYWEDGAQITPPHDKGIMDEVKAVTDFATVKTMAKEAAKEAGLYEVIGADVDDAYIAELKKQVLHQDAIDQVQKDLKIVSSPLHGTGNIPARRVLRELRFENVYVVKEQELPDGEFPTVSYPVSYTHLTLPTILR
;
A
#
# COMPACT_ATOMS: atom_id res chain seq x y z
N SER A 1 -4.94 -5.78 -0.88
CA SER A 1 -4.72 -7.23 -0.85
C SER A 1 -5.08 -7.84 -2.19
N ARG A 2 -4.15 -8.45 -2.84
CA ARG A 2 -4.33 -9.18 -4.10
C ARG A 2 -3.65 -10.53 -3.96
N HIS A 3 -4.12 -11.52 -4.75
CA HIS A 3 -3.48 -12.83 -4.78
C HIS A 3 -1.99 -12.70 -5.07
N MET A 4 -1.17 -13.38 -4.29
CA MET A 4 0.29 -13.44 -4.42
C MET A 4 1.02 -12.08 -4.36
N SER A 5 0.39 -11.00 -3.84
CA SER A 5 1.09 -9.72 -3.73
C SER A 5 2.33 -9.78 -2.84
N PRO A 6 2.31 -10.45 -1.66
CA PRO A 6 3.51 -10.63 -0.85
C PRO A 6 4.61 -11.40 -1.55
N GLU A 7 4.26 -12.50 -2.23
CA GLU A 7 5.20 -13.35 -2.96
C GLU A 7 5.88 -12.57 -4.10
N PHE A 8 5.09 -11.85 -4.90
CA PHE A 8 5.63 -11.01 -5.97
C PHE A 8 6.48 -9.84 -5.44
N ALA A 9 6.15 -9.29 -4.28
CA ALA A 9 6.96 -8.25 -3.66
C ALA A 9 8.31 -8.82 -3.19
N ASP A 10 8.31 -10.01 -2.59
CA ASP A 10 9.52 -10.72 -2.20
C ASP A 10 10.42 -11.02 -3.42
N GLU A 11 9.85 -11.61 -4.48
CA GLU A 11 10.61 -11.90 -5.71
C GLU A 11 11.22 -10.64 -6.34
N ALA A 12 10.46 -9.55 -6.40
CA ALA A 12 11.00 -8.28 -6.90
C ALA A 12 12.17 -7.79 -6.03
N ALA A 13 12.04 -7.86 -4.71
CA ALA A 13 13.09 -7.47 -3.77
C ALA A 13 14.35 -8.34 -3.91
N LEU A 14 14.18 -9.66 -4.12
CA LEU A 14 15.30 -10.60 -4.30
C LEU A 14 16.01 -10.41 -5.64
N CYS A 15 15.28 -10.04 -6.69
CA CYS A 15 15.87 -9.63 -7.96
C CYS A 15 16.69 -8.35 -7.81
N LEU A 16 16.20 -7.34 -7.09
CA LEU A 16 16.93 -6.12 -6.79
C LEU A 16 18.19 -6.41 -5.98
N ALA A 17 18.08 -7.20 -4.91
CA ALA A 17 19.19 -7.60 -4.08
C ALA A 17 20.28 -8.34 -4.85
N ALA A 18 19.91 -9.27 -5.74
CA ALA A 18 20.84 -9.99 -6.61
C ALA A 18 21.62 -9.08 -7.60
N ASN A 19 21.12 -7.87 -7.81
CA ASN A 19 21.80 -6.82 -8.58
C ASN A 19 22.49 -5.76 -7.69
N GLY A 20 22.63 -6.02 -6.39
CA GLY A 20 23.31 -5.13 -5.44
C GLY A 20 22.47 -3.92 -5.00
N ILE A 21 21.17 -3.94 -5.23
CA ILE A 21 20.25 -2.87 -4.86
C ILE A 21 19.56 -3.26 -3.55
N LYS A 22 19.69 -2.42 -2.52
CA LYS A 22 19.03 -2.64 -1.23
C LYS A 22 17.52 -2.43 -1.38
N ALA A 23 16.75 -3.40 -0.90
CA ALA A 23 15.30 -3.37 -0.86
C ALA A 23 14.79 -3.32 0.58
N TYR A 24 13.90 -2.36 0.85
CA TYR A 24 13.08 -2.30 2.05
C TYR A 24 11.73 -2.94 1.76
N VAL A 25 11.32 -3.92 2.56
CA VAL A 25 10.09 -4.67 2.35
C VAL A 25 9.23 -4.57 3.60
N PHE A 26 7.99 -4.13 3.47
CA PHE A 26 7.07 -4.12 4.60
C PHE A 26 6.79 -5.53 5.12
N ASP A 27 6.70 -5.67 6.43
CA ASP A 27 6.41 -6.93 7.13
C ASP A 27 5.01 -7.48 6.82
N SER A 28 4.10 -6.61 6.42
CA SER A 28 2.72 -6.94 6.05
C SER A 28 2.15 -5.90 5.08
N LEU A 29 0.91 -6.08 4.65
CA LEU A 29 0.27 -5.22 3.67
C LEU A 29 0.13 -3.78 4.18
N ARG A 30 0.49 -2.81 3.33
CA ARG A 30 0.31 -1.38 3.56
C ARG A 30 -0.43 -0.73 2.39
N PRO A 31 -1.15 0.38 2.62
CA PRO A 31 -1.81 1.11 1.55
C PRO A 31 -0.78 1.88 0.69
N THR A 32 -1.13 2.07 -0.58
CA THR A 32 -0.28 2.80 -1.54
C THR A 32 0.22 4.17 -1.05
N PRO A 33 -0.58 5.02 -0.37
CA PRO A 33 -0.08 6.29 0.16
C PRO A 33 1.06 6.13 1.18
N GLU A 34 1.06 5.04 1.94
CA GLU A 34 2.13 4.75 2.91
C GLU A 34 3.42 4.35 2.21
N LEU A 35 3.36 3.62 1.08
CA LEU A 35 4.55 3.41 0.25
C LEU A 35 5.10 4.73 -0.28
N SER A 36 4.25 5.60 -0.82
CA SER A 36 4.66 6.93 -1.31
C SER A 36 5.37 7.74 -0.22
N PHE A 37 4.87 7.68 1.01
CA PHE A 37 5.51 8.27 2.18
C PHE A 37 6.87 7.60 2.48
N ALA A 38 6.90 6.27 2.55
CA ALA A 38 8.10 5.51 2.89
C ALA A 38 9.27 5.75 1.91
N VAL A 39 8.97 5.89 0.61
CA VAL A 39 9.99 6.23 -0.40
C VAL A 39 10.73 7.51 -0.03
N ARG A 40 10.01 8.54 0.38
CA ARG A 40 10.57 9.84 0.76
C ARG A 40 11.23 9.79 2.14
N GLU A 41 10.58 9.16 3.10
CA GLU A 41 11.05 9.06 4.49
C GLU A 41 12.38 8.32 4.61
N LEU A 42 12.52 7.22 3.84
CA LEU A 42 13.72 6.39 3.82
C LEU A 42 14.76 6.84 2.78
N GLY A 43 14.48 7.90 2.01
CA GLY A 43 15.37 8.37 0.95
C GLY A 43 15.60 7.35 -0.16
N CYS A 44 14.57 6.57 -0.50
CA CYS A 44 14.64 5.57 -1.56
C CYS A 44 14.62 6.25 -2.95
N ILE A 45 15.35 5.67 -3.91
CA ILE A 45 15.32 6.14 -5.30
C ILE A 45 14.06 5.73 -6.05
N SER A 46 13.38 4.68 -5.57
CA SER A 46 12.16 4.15 -6.19
C SER A 46 11.35 3.35 -5.19
N GLY A 47 10.07 3.15 -5.48
CA GLY A 47 9.17 2.27 -4.74
C GLY A 47 8.33 1.42 -5.67
N ILE A 48 7.90 0.25 -5.18
CA ILE A 48 7.12 -0.72 -5.95
C ILE A 48 5.87 -1.10 -5.15
N VAL A 49 4.71 -1.04 -5.80
CA VAL A 49 3.43 -1.55 -5.24
C VAL A 49 2.90 -2.66 -6.11
N ILE A 50 2.69 -3.82 -5.51
CA ILE A 50 2.05 -4.96 -6.17
C ILE A 50 0.55 -4.91 -5.92
N THR A 51 -0.20 -4.36 -6.88
CA THR A 51 -1.65 -4.18 -6.78
C THR A 51 -2.30 -3.93 -8.14
N ALA A 52 -3.51 -4.41 -8.31
CA ALA A 52 -4.35 -4.07 -9.46
C ALA A 52 -5.45 -3.05 -9.13
N SER A 53 -5.34 -2.34 -7.99
CA SER A 53 -6.30 -1.31 -7.56
C SER A 53 -7.73 -1.87 -7.51
N HIS A 54 -8.62 -1.39 -8.39
CA HIS A 54 -10.04 -1.74 -8.48
C HIS A 54 -10.37 -2.73 -9.62
N ASN A 55 -9.38 -3.26 -10.31
CA ASN A 55 -9.60 -4.28 -11.33
C ASN A 55 -10.21 -5.55 -10.72
N PRO A 56 -10.87 -6.43 -11.51
CA PRO A 56 -11.36 -7.72 -11.04
C PRO A 56 -10.30 -8.49 -10.23
N ARG A 57 -10.77 -9.36 -9.34
CA ARG A 57 -9.92 -10.05 -8.35
C ARG A 57 -8.82 -10.93 -8.98
N GLU A 58 -9.03 -11.39 -10.20
CA GLU A 58 -8.11 -12.22 -10.96
C GLU A 58 -6.83 -11.47 -11.39
N TYR A 59 -6.88 -10.13 -11.35
CA TYR A 59 -5.76 -9.30 -11.77
C TYR A 59 -4.87 -8.91 -10.59
N ASN A 60 -3.57 -8.84 -10.87
CA ASN A 60 -2.61 -8.13 -10.06
C ASN A 60 -1.81 -7.17 -10.95
N GLY A 61 -0.96 -6.33 -10.41
CA GLY A 61 -0.21 -5.36 -11.18
C GLY A 61 1.06 -4.91 -10.47
N TYR A 62 1.96 -4.35 -11.23
CA TYR A 62 3.25 -3.85 -10.80
C TYR A 62 3.30 -2.35 -11.09
N LYS A 63 3.31 -1.51 -10.05
CA LYS A 63 3.37 -0.06 -10.16
C LYS A 63 4.67 0.46 -9.58
N VAL A 64 5.34 1.33 -10.31
CA VAL A 64 6.60 1.92 -9.92
C VAL A 64 6.39 3.38 -9.52
N TYR A 65 7.06 3.79 -8.45
CA TYR A 65 7.10 5.12 -7.90
C TYR A 65 8.52 5.64 -7.94
N TRP A 66 8.71 6.95 -8.13
CA TRP A 66 10.02 7.59 -8.15
C TRP A 66 10.41 8.13 -6.76
N GLU A 67 11.58 8.73 -6.65
CA GLU A 67 12.12 9.26 -5.39
C GLU A 67 11.25 10.34 -4.72
N ASP A 68 10.41 11.03 -5.49
CA ASP A 68 9.44 12.00 -5.01
C ASP A 68 8.18 11.35 -4.39
N GLY A 69 8.07 10.03 -4.44
CA GLY A 69 6.91 9.27 -3.98
C GLY A 69 5.73 9.29 -4.95
N ALA A 70 5.87 9.82 -6.16
CA ALA A 70 4.84 9.79 -7.19
C ALA A 70 4.98 8.58 -8.11
N GLN A 71 3.85 8.09 -8.64
CA GLN A 71 3.89 7.04 -9.65
C GLN A 71 4.54 7.59 -10.93
N ILE A 72 5.46 6.80 -11.52
CA ILE A 72 6.20 7.20 -12.71
C ILE A 72 5.25 7.51 -13.88
N THR A 73 5.68 8.49 -14.67
CA THR A 73 4.99 8.96 -15.87
C THR A 73 5.99 9.03 -17.05
N PRO A 74 5.50 9.27 -18.27
CA PRO A 74 6.39 9.49 -19.42
C PRO A 74 7.45 10.57 -19.13
N PRO A 75 8.71 10.39 -19.58
CA PRO A 75 9.21 9.30 -20.44
C PRO A 75 9.71 8.05 -19.70
N HIS A 76 9.75 8.07 -18.34
CA HIS A 76 10.40 7.03 -17.53
C HIS A 76 9.67 5.69 -17.59
N ASP A 77 8.35 5.69 -17.57
CA ASP A 77 7.53 4.49 -17.70
C ASP A 77 7.81 3.74 -18.99
N LYS A 78 7.91 4.48 -20.11
CA LYS A 78 8.29 3.90 -21.41
C LYS A 78 9.68 3.30 -21.39
N GLY A 79 10.66 4.02 -20.84
CA GLY A 79 12.04 3.54 -20.74
C GLY A 79 12.14 2.23 -19.97
N ILE A 80 11.48 2.14 -18.81
CA ILE A 80 11.44 0.90 -18.01
C ILE A 80 10.77 -0.23 -18.78
N MET A 81 9.64 0.04 -19.46
CA MET A 81 8.95 -0.97 -20.25
C MET A 81 9.77 -1.46 -21.46
N ASP A 82 10.57 -0.60 -22.06
CA ASP A 82 11.46 -1.00 -23.17
C ASP A 82 12.55 -1.94 -22.65
N GLU A 83 13.14 -1.69 -21.47
CA GLU A 83 14.10 -2.60 -20.83
C GLU A 83 13.46 -3.93 -20.42
N VAL A 84 12.25 -3.92 -19.85
CA VAL A 84 11.51 -5.15 -19.53
C VAL A 84 11.29 -6.00 -20.78
N LYS A 85 10.90 -5.40 -21.91
CA LYS A 85 10.69 -6.10 -23.18
C LYS A 85 11.98 -6.64 -23.79
N ALA A 86 13.12 -6.04 -23.48
CA ALA A 86 14.43 -6.51 -23.93
C ALA A 86 14.86 -7.82 -23.26
N VAL A 87 14.26 -8.16 -22.10
CA VAL A 87 14.50 -9.46 -21.44
C VAL A 87 13.74 -10.55 -22.18
N THR A 88 14.40 -11.25 -23.07
CA THR A 88 13.82 -12.33 -23.89
C THR A 88 14.03 -13.73 -23.28
N ASP A 89 15.02 -13.88 -22.41
CA ASP A 89 15.31 -15.13 -21.68
C ASP A 89 15.25 -14.88 -20.18
N PHE A 90 14.19 -15.36 -19.54
CA PHE A 90 13.99 -15.22 -18.11
C PHE A 90 15.03 -15.97 -17.26
N ALA A 91 15.74 -16.96 -17.82
CA ALA A 91 16.84 -17.63 -17.12
C ALA A 91 18.03 -16.70 -16.84
N THR A 92 18.12 -15.56 -17.52
CA THR A 92 19.16 -14.55 -17.30
C THR A 92 18.83 -13.61 -16.12
N VAL A 93 17.60 -13.62 -15.63
CA VAL A 93 17.19 -12.78 -14.50
C VAL A 93 17.84 -13.28 -13.22
N LYS A 94 18.63 -12.42 -12.60
CA LYS A 94 19.31 -12.74 -11.35
C LYS A 94 18.32 -12.71 -10.19
N THR A 95 18.42 -13.70 -9.33
CA THR A 95 17.74 -13.73 -8.02
C THR A 95 18.69 -14.32 -6.99
N MET A 96 18.35 -14.19 -5.71
CA MET A 96 19.14 -14.76 -4.62
C MET A 96 18.23 -15.25 -3.49
N ALA A 97 18.74 -16.12 -2.63
CA ALA A 97 18.00 -16.58 -1.47
C ALA A 97 17.76 -15.43 -0.48
N LYS A 98 16.55 -15.41 0.12
CA LYS A 98 16.12 -14.34 1.05
C LYS A 98 17.06 -14.19 2.24
N GLU A 99 17.50 -15.30 2.82
CA GLU A 99 18.44 -15.31 3.94
C GLU A 99 19.80 -14.70 3.55
N ALA A 100 20.32 -15.06 2.38
CA ALA A 100 21.57 -14.48 1.88
C ALA A 100 21.42 -12.98 1.58
N ALA A 101 20.27 -12.53 1.08
CA ALA A 101 19.98 -11.12 0.88
C ALA A 101 19.94 -10.33 2.20
N LYS A 102 19.36 -10.92 3.26
CA LYS A 102 19.36 -10.34 4.61
C LYS A 102 20.76 -10.26 5.21
N GLU A 103 21.54 -11.34 5.13
CA GLU A 103 22.91 -11.39 5.63
C GLU A 103 23.81 -10.36 4.93
N ALA A 104 23.58 -10.14 3.63
CA ALA A 104 24.28 -9.12 2.86
C ALA A 104 23.79 -7.68 3.13
N GLY A 105 22.73 -7.50 3.94
CA GLY A 105 22.14 -6.20 4.22
C GLY A 105 21.37 -5.58 3.03
N LEU A 106 21.03 -6.41 2.03
CA LEU A 106 20.33 -5.99 0.80
C LEU A 106 18.82 -6.24 0.85
N TYR A 107 18.33 -6.93 1.88
CA TYR A 107 16.90 -7.13 2.14
C TYR A 107 16.62 -6.78 3.61
N GLU A 108 15.89 -5.70 3.80
CA GLU A 108 15.53 -5.22 5.15
C GLU A 108 14.01 -5.17 5.30
N VAL A 109 13.52 -5.77 6.38
CA VAL A 109 12.10 -5.73 6.75
C VAL A 109 11.82 -4.44 7.52
N ILE A 110 10.83 -3.68 7.05
CA ILE A 110 10.34 -2.45 7.68
C ILE A 110 8.89 -2.62 8.13
N GLY A 111 8.43 -1.78 9.04
CA GLY A 111 7.06 -1.84 9.57
C GLY A 111 6.79 -0.72 10.56
N ALA A 112 6.74 -1.04 11.87
CA ALA A 112 6.23 -0.16 12.91
C ALA A 112 6.85 1.26 12.93
N ASP A 113 8.14 1.38 12.71
CA ASP A 113 8.81 2.69 12.73
C ASP A 113 8.32 3.59 11.58
N VAL A 114 8.13 3.01 10.39
CA VAL A 114 7.58 3.72 9.24
C VAL A 114 6.10 4.03 9.44
N ASP A 115 5.34 3.06 9.98
CA ASP A 115 3.93 3.27 10.33
C ASP A 115 3.77 4.44 11.32
N ASP A 116 4.63 4.51 12.34
CA ASP A 116 4.61 5.57 13.35
C ASP A 116 4.89 6.94 12.74
N ALA A 117 5.90 7.03 11.89
CA ALA A 117 6.24 8.26 11.17
C ALA A 117 5.10 8.67 10.22
N TYR A 118 4.51 7.72 9.50
CA TYR A 118 3.38 7.99 8.60
C TYR A 118 2.15 8.51 9.35
N ILE A 119 1.77 7.88 10.46
CA ILE A 119 0.64 8.34 11.29
C ILE A 119 0.91 9.73 11.87
N ALA A 120 2.15 9.99 12.32
CA ALA A 120 2.54 11.32 12.81
C ALA A 120 2.37 12.39 11.71
N GLU A 121 2.74 12.08 10.47
CA GLU A 121 2.54 12.99 9.34
C GLU A 121 1.07 13.20 8.99
N LEU A 122 0.26 12.15 9.00
CA LEU A 122 -1.19 12.24 8.78
C LEU A 122 -1.86 13.15 9.82
N LYS A 123 -1.45 13.09 11.07
CA LYS A 123 -2.00 13.94 12.15
C LYS A 123 -1.71 15.42 11.93
N LYS A 124 -0.61 15.79 11.27
CA LYS A 124 -0.32 17.18 10.91
C LYS A 124 -1.31 17.74 9.87
N GLN A 125 -2.02 16.87 9.14
CA GLN A 125 -3.04 17.28 8.16
C GLN A 125 -4.39 17.62 8.80
N VAL A 126 -4.54 17.45 10.11
CA VAL A 126 -5.75 17.81 10.84
C VAL A 126 -5.82 19.34 10.97
N LEU A 127 -6.74 19.96 10.23
CA LEU A 127 -6.90 21.43 10.20
C LEU A 127 -7.78 21.96 11.33
N HIS A 128 -8.72 21.16 11.82
CA HIS A 128 -9.75 21.58 12.79
C HIS A 128 -9.81 20.62 13.98
N GLN A 129 -8.77 20.64 14.81
CA GLN A 129 -8.73 19.82 16.03
C GLN A 129 -9.86 20.19 16.98
N ASP A 130 -10.22 21.46 17.06
CA ASP A 130 -11.31 21.97 17.85
C ASP A 130 -12.68 21.37 17.49
N ALA A 131 -12.93 21.15 16.20
CA ALA A 131 -14.14 20.47 15.74
C ALA A 131 -14.13 18.96 16.11
N ILE A 132 -12.97 18.31 16.00
CA ILE A 132 -12.82 16.91 16.42
C ILE A 132 -13.10 16.78 17.92
N ASP A 133 -12.52 17.64 18.74
CA ASP A 133 -12.66 17.60 20.19
C ASP A 133 -14.12 17.77 20.66
N GLN A 134 -14.95 18.44 19.85
CA GLN A 134 -16.37 18.60 20.12
C GLN A 134 -17.19 17.34 19.83
N VAL A 135 -16.80 16.53 18.83
CA VAL A 135 -17.64 15.44 18.33
C VAL A 135 -17.07 14.04 18.57
N GLN A 136 -15.80 13.91 18.93
CA GLN A 136 -15.07 12.62 18.99
C GLN A 136 -15.74 11.58 19.91
N LYS A 137 -16.47 12.02 20.94
CA LYS A 137 -17.15 11.13 21.90
C LYS A 137 -18.52 10.67 21.41
N ASP A 138 -19.20 11.48 20.62
CA ASP A 138 -20.59 11.23 20.24
C ASP A 138 -20.76 10.77 18.80
N LEU A 139 -19.82 11.18 17.92
CA LEU A 139 -19.86 10.83 16.50
C LEU A 139 -19.69 9.33 16.28
N LYS A 140 -20.68 8.72 15.64
CA LYS A 140 -20.65 7.31 15.25
C LYS A 140 -20.10 7.17 13.84
N ILE A 141 -19.00 6.45 13.70
CA ILE A 141 -18.32 6.21 12.43
C ILE A 141 -18.44 4.72 12.09
N VAL A 142 -19.02 4.42 10.92
CA VAL A 142 -18.97 3.07 10.35
C VAL A 142 -17.85 3.04 9.31
N SER A 143 -16.93 2.12 9.48
CA SER A 143 -15.75 1.96 8.61
C SER A 143 -15.75 0.59 7.96
N SER A 144 -15.57 0.57 6.64
CA SER A 144 -15.30 -0.65 5.90
C SER A 144 -13.99 -0.53 5.12
N PRO A 145 -13.00 -1.38 5.38
CA PRO A 145 -11.79 -1.46 4.57
C PRO A 145 -12.01 -2.21 3.25
N LEU A 146 -13.16 -2.80 3.05
CA LEU A 146 -13.53 -3.60 1.87
C LEU A 146 -12.47 -4.66 1.54
N HIS A 147 -12.06 -5.46 2.52
CA HIS A 147 -10.98 -6.45 2.41
C HIS A 147 -9.62 -5.85 1.99
N GLY A 148 -9.45 -4.54 2.09
CA GLY A 148 -8.26 -3.82 1.65
C GLY A 148 -7.24 -3.58 2.75
N THR A 149 -6.19 -2.84 2.40
CA THR A 149 -5.03 -2.59 3.25
C THR A 149 -5.16 -1.36 4.15
N GLY A 150 -6.23 -0.56 3.98
CA GLY A 150 -6.45 0.67 4.74
C GLY A 150 -6.98 0.47 6.17
N ASN A 151 -7.35 -0.75 6.57
CA ASN A 151 -7.98 -1.02 7.87
C ASN A 151 -7.12 -0.53 9.06
N ILE A 152 -5.88 -0.98 9.13
CA ILE A 152 -5.00 -0.71 10.27
C ILE A 152 -4.68 0.79 10.39
N PRO A 153 -4.17 1.47 9.34
CA PRO A 153 -3.82 2.89 9.46
C PRO A 153 -5.03 3.78 9.68
N ALA A 154 -6.17 3.53 9.01
CA ALA A 154 -7.38 4.33 9.21
C ALA A 154 -7.90 4.23 10.66
N ARG A 155 -7.99 3.02 11.20
CA ARG A 155 -8.41 2.82 12.61
C ARG A 155 -7.44 3.42 13.59
N ARG A 156 -6.15 3.33 13.30
CA ARG A 156 -5.11 3.92 14.13
C ARG A 156 -5.25 5.44 14.21
N VAL A 157 -5.41 6.12 13.07
CA VAL A 157 -5.62 7.58 13.03
C VAL A 157 -6.87 7.96 13.81
N LEU A 158 -8.00 7.30 13.57
CA LEU A 158 -9.25 7.59 14.29
C LEU A 158 -9.10 7.41 15.81
N ARG A 159 -8.43 6.34 16.24
CA ARG A 159 -8.15 6.11 17.67
C ARG A 159 -7.23 7.17 18.26
N GLU A 160 -6.17 7.57 17.55
CA GLU A 160 -5.24 8.61 18.00
C GLU A 160 -5.88 10.01 18.03
N LEU A 161 -6.89 10.25 17.18
CA LEU A 161 -7.77 11.42 17.23
C LEU A 161 -8.90 11.29 18.26
N ARG A 162 -8.90 10.19 19.05
CA ARG A 162 -9.81 9.94 20.18
C ARG A 162 -11.29 9.74 19.80
N PHE A 163 -11.58 9.32 18.57
CA PHE A 163 -12.94 8.88 18.24
C PHE A 163 -13.29 7.59 18.98
N GLU A 164 -14.34 7.63 19.80
CA GLU A 164 -14.71 6.50 20.67
C GLU A 164 -15.66 5.51 19.98
N ASN A 165 -16.48 5.96 19.05
CA ASN A 165 -17.54 5.15 18.42
C ASN A 165 -17.18 4.78 16.97
N VAL A 166 -16.16 3.98 16.80
CA VAL A 166 -15.74 3.47 15.47
C VAL A 166 -16.15 2.01 15.34
N TYR A 167 -17.07 1.74 14.41
CA TYR A 167 -17.62 0.41 14.14
C TYR A 167 -17.09 -0.10 12.81
N VAL A 168 -16.35 -1.20 12.84
CA VAL A 168 -15.81 -1.83 11.63
C VAL A 168 -16.78 -2.90 11.15
N VAL A 169 -17.04 -2.92 9.83
CA VAL A 169 -17.82 -3.97 9.19
C VAL A 169 -17.00 -5.26 9.22
N LYS A 170 -17.34 -6.18 10.12
CA LYS A 170 -16.55 -7.38 10.45
C LYS A 170 -16.31 -8.29 9.25
N GLU A 171 -17.32 -8.46 8.40
CA GLU A 171 -17.28 -9.30 7.22
C GLU A 171 -16.28 -8.78 6.16
N GLN A 172 -15.86 -7.50 6.27
CA GLN A 172 -14.98 -6.82 5.34
C GLN A 172 -13.66 -6.38 5.99
N GLU A 173 -13.47 -6.69 7.27
CA GLU A 173 -12.35 -6.18 8.07
C GLU A 173 -11.00 -6.73 7.63
N LEU A 174 -10.93 -8.03 7.41
CA LEU A 174 -9.66 -8.68 7.07
C LEU A 174 -9.36 -8.58 5.58
N PRO A 175 -8.08 -8.40 5.23
CA PRO A 175 -7.63 -8.47 3.85
C PRO A 175 -7.98 -9.83 3.24
N ASP A 176 -8.65 -9.80 2.08
CA ASP A 176 -9.00 -11.01 1.33
C ASP A 176 -8.95 -10.70 -0.17
N GLY A 177 -8.13 -11.46 -0.90
CA GLY A 177 -7.98 -11.31 -2.35
C GLY A 177 -9.20 -11.78 -3.15
N GLU A 178 -10.07 -12.60 -2.55
CA GLU A 178 -11.31 -13.08 -3.18
C GLU A 178 -12.45 -12.05 -3.11
N PHE A 179 -12.38 -11.06 -2.22
CA PHE A 179 -13.42 -10.05 -2.03
C PHE A 179 -14.83 -10.65 -1.87
N PRO A 180 -15.06 -11.58 -0.92
CA PRO A 180 -16.27 -12.41 -0.87
C PRO A 180 -17.57 -11.66 -0.66
N THR A 181 -17.52 -10.41 -0.18
CA THR A 181 -18.72 -9.61 0.12
C THR A 181 -19.09 -8.66 -1.02
N VAL A 182 -18.33 -8.60 -2.11
CA VAL A 182 -18.59 -7.68 -3.23
C VAL A 182 -18.26 -8.35 -4.56
N SER A 183 -19.00 -7.97 -5.60
CA SER A 183 -18.77 -8.48 -6.97
C SER A 183 -17.50 -7.93 -7.60
N TYR A 184 -17.11 -6.69 -7.21
CA TYR A 184 -15.90 -6.01 -7.67
C TYR A 184 -15.25 -5.30 -6.49
N PRO A 185 -13.91 -5.23 -6.42
CA PRO A 185 -13.19 -4.53 -5.35
C PRO A 185 -13.22 -3.01 -5.55
N VAL A 186 -14.41 -2.44 -5.72
CA VAL A 186 -14.66 -1.02 -5.98
C VAL A 186 -15.65 -0.48 -4.96
N SER A 187 -15.23 0.49 -4.19
CA SER A 187 -16.06 1.09 -3.14
C SER A 187 -16.79 2.37 -3.57
N TYR A 188 -16.25 3.11 -4.53
CA TYR A 188 -16.74 4.47 -4.81
C TYR A 188 -17.93 4.53 -5.78
N THR A 189 -18.06 3.61 -6.71
CA THR A 189 -19.05 3.69 -7.81
C THR A 189 -20.49 3.68 -7.28
N HIS A 190 -20.79 2.83 -6.32
CA HIS A 190 -22.12 2.71 -5.74
C HIS A 190 -22.37 3.69 -4.57
N LEU A 191 -21.33 4.36 -4.07
CA LEU A 191 -21.48 5.36 -3.00
C LEU A 191 -21.80 6.75 -3.56
N THR A 192 -21.33 7.07 -4.76
CA THR A 192 -21.50 8.40 -5.34
C THR A 192 -22.82 8.58 -6.08
N LEU A 193 -23.29 7.58 -6.79
CA LEU A 193 -24.50 7.67 -7.60
C LEU A 193 -25.78 8.04 -6.82
N PRO A 194 -26.09 7.45 -5.67
CA PRO A 194 -27.26 7.81 -4.92
C PRO A 194 -27.23 9.23 -4.35
N THR A 195 -26.06 9.80 -4.17
CA THR A 195 -25.87 11.14 -3.61
C THR A 195 -26.11 12.23 -4.68
N ILE A 196 -25.81 11.94 -5.92
CA ILE A 196 -25.98 12.87 -7.05
C ILE A 196 -27.47 13.05 -7.40
N LEU A 197 -28.29 12.05 -7.14
CA LEU A 197 -29.72 12.03 -7.48
C LEU A 197 -30.60 12.62 -6.38
N ARG A 198 -30.06 13.17 -5.33
CA ARG A 198 -30.76 13.79 -4.19
C ARG A 198 -30.32 15.22 -3.97
#